data_740d79f9aa7df80236eb29cb90697725
#
_entry.id   740d79f9aa7df80236eb29cb90697725
#
_cell.length_a   1.000
_cell.length_b   1.000
_cell.length_c   1.000
_cell.angle_alpha   90.00
_cell.angle_beta   90.00
_cell.angle_gamma   90.00
#
_symmetry.space_group_name_H-M   'P 1'
#
loop_
_entity.id
_entity.type
_entity.pdbx_description
1 polymer ?
#
loop_
_entity_poly.entity_id
_entity_poly.type
_entity_poly.pdbx_seq_one_letter_code
_entity_poly.pdbx_strand_id
1 'polypeptide(L)'
;MYREFVYDGAQHFSIMQVPDIEQNAIMIDSVSKRFSMCGARIGWVVSKNKEVMKSILKFAQARLSPPTYSQIGAEKAFDVPETYFEEVLKEYTQRRNVLIDALQRVEGVRVSMPKGAFYCIAELPVENAEDFCIWLLDQFSVDNQTVMLAPAEGFYATPGLGRNQVRIAYVLEKEKIQRAVEILKKGLECYKKQ
;
A
#
# COMPACT_ATOMS: atom_id res chain seq x y z
N MET A 1 -7.48 -2.33 6.96
CA MET A 1 -7.60 -1.93 5.55
C MET A 1 -7.14 -3.00 4.55
N TYR A 2 -6.12 -3.80 4.86
CA TYR A 2 -5.53 -4.80 3.94
C TYR A 2 -5.76 -6.25 4.39
N ARG A 3 -6.80 -6.52 5.14
CA ARG A 3 -7.00 -7.82 5.79
C ARG A 3 -7.26 -8.96 4.80
N GLU A 4 -7.75 -8.67 3.60
CA GLU A 4 -7.93 -9.63 2.52
C GLU A 4 -6.66 -9.84 1.67
N PHE A 5 -5.69 -8.90 1.76
CA PHE A 5 -4.41 -8.99 1.05
C PHE A 5 -3.37 -9.65 1.97
N VAL A 6 -3.51 -10.96 2.18
CA VAL A 6 -2.61 -11.77 3.01
C VAL A 6 -2.19 -12.98 2.20
N TYR A 7 -0.89 -13.24 2.12
CA TYR A 7 -0.29 -14.19 1.20
C TYR A 7 0.40 -15.34 1.93
N ASP A 8 0.63 -16.45 1.21
CA ASP A 8 1.49 -17.56 1.63
C ASP A 8 1.09 -18.16 2.98
N GLY A 9 -0.22 -18.32 3.21
CA GLY A 9 -0.75 -18.90 4.45
C GLY A 9 -0.67 -18.00 5.69
N ALA A 10 -0.20 -16.76 5.54
CA ALA A 10 -0.27 -15.79 6.63
C ALA A 10 -1.73 -15.48 6.97
N GLN A 11 -1.99 -15.14 8.23
CA GLN A 11 -3.32 -14.82 8.71
C GLN A 11 -3.39 -13.38 9.22
N HIS A 12 -4.48 -12.70 8.90
CA HIS A 12 -4.76 -11.40 9.49
C HIS A 12 -5.17 -11.56 10.94
N PHE A 13 -4.56 -10.75 11.81
CA PHE A 13 -4.93 -10.63 13.21
C PHE A 13 -5.44 -9.22 13.50
N SER A 14 -6.67 -9.10 14.02
CA SER A 14 -7.27 -7.80 14.35
C SER A 14 -6.85 -7.36 15.74
N ILE A 15 -6.58 -6.04 15.90
CA ILE A 15 -6.37 -5.43 17.24
C ILE A 15 -7.54 -5.73 18.20
N MET A 16 -8.74 -5.93 17.67
CA MET A 16 -9.94 -6.26 18.46
C MET A 16 -9.92 -7.70 19.04
N GLN A 17 -8.97 -8.54 18.64
CA GLN A 17 -8.78 -9.91 19.15
C GLN A 17 -7.74 -9.98 20.27
N VAL A 18 -7.02 -8.89 20.53
CA VAL A 18 -6.06 -8.83 21.63
C VAL A 18 -6.85 -8.77 22.95
N PRO A 19 -6.61 -9.71 23.89
CA PRO A 19 -7.30 -9.69 25.17
C PRO A 19 -6.86 -8.50 26.04
N ASP A 20 -7.74 -8.08 26.93
CA ASP A 20 -7.50 -7.09 27.99
C ASP A 20 -7.11 -5.67 27.52
N ILE A 21 -7.31 -5.35 26.24
CA ILE A 21 -7.05 -4.01 25.68
C ILE A 21 -8.30 -3.33 25.10
N GLU A 22 -9.49 -3.88 25.33
CA GLU A 22 -10.71 -3.44 24.66
C GLU A 22 -11.00 -1.93 24.84
N GLN A 23 -10.64 -1.38 25.99
CA GLN A 23 -10.81 0.06 26.28
C GLN A 23 -9.75 0.94 25.61
N ASN A 24 -8.63 0.34 25.19
CA ASN A 24 -7.50 1.02 24.57
C ASN A 24 -7.43 0.76 23.06
N ALA A 25 -8.18 -0.21 22.55
CA ALA A 25 -8.16 -0.59 21.14
C ALA A 25 -9.10 0.32 20.33
N ILE A 26 -8.57 0.86 19.23
CA ILE A 26 -9.31 1.59 18.21
C ILE A 26 -8.99 0.96 16.85
N MET A 27 -10.00 0.36 16.23
CA MET A 27 -9.88 -0.19 14.87
C MET A 27 -10.40 0.82 13.85
N ILE A 28 -9.60 1.09 12.83
CA ILE A 28 -9.97 1.93 11.69
C ILE A 28 -9.92 1.06 10.43
N ASP A 29 -11.01 1.04 9.68
CA ASP A 29 -11.06 0.30 8.42
C ASP A 29 -11.88 1.06 7.36
N SER A 30 -11.87 0.60 6.10
CA SER A 30 -12.60 1.23 5.01
C SER A 30 -12.90 0.27 3.86
N VAL A 31 -13.83 0.67 3.00
CA VAL A 31 -14.14 -0.04 1.74
C VAL A 31 -13.04 0.17 0.68
N SER A 32 -12.16 1.15 0.85
CA SER A 32 -11.23 1.64 -0.17
C SER A 32 -10.36 0.55 -0.79
N LYS A 33 -9.79 -0.33 0.02
CA LYS A 33 -8.88 -1.38 -0.45
C LYS A 33 -9.58 -2.71 -0.63
N ARG A 34 -10.41 -3.07 0.33
CA ARG A 34 -11.17 -4.32 0.35
C ARG A 34 -12.02 -4.52 -0.89
N PHE A 35 -12.73 -3.48 -1.34
CA PHE A 35 -13.67 -3.53 -2.46
C PHE A 35 -13.24 -2.69 -3.66
N SER A 36 -11.98 -2.27 -3.74
CA SER A 36 -11.47 -1.35 -4.78
C SER A 36 -12.27 -0.05 -4.89
N MET A 37 -12.89 0.40 -3.79
CA MET A 37 -13.81 1.55 -3.72
C MET A 37 -13.13 2.78 -3.10
N CYS A 38 -11.89 3.09 -3.48
CA CYS A 38 -11.15 4.23 -2.91
C CYS A 38 -11.84 5.59 -3.19
N GLY A 39 -12.56 5.70 -4.29
CA GLY A 39 -13.34 6.89 -4.67
C GLY A 39 -14.63 7.08 -3.84
N ALA A 40 -15.14 6.04 -3.19
CA ALA A 40 -16.36 6.13 -2.37
C ALA A 40 -16.17 6.97 -1.09
N ARG A 41 -14.94 7.10 -0.59
CA ARG A 41 -14.60 7.86 0.63
C ARG A 41 -15.34 7.39 1.89
N ILE A 42 -15.52 6.07 2.03
CA ILE A 42 -16.20 5.43 3.16
C ILE A 42 -15.21 4.65 4.02
N GLY A 43 -15.30 4.87 5.31
CA GLY A 43 -14.57 4.14 6.33
C GLY A 43 -15.31 4.20 7.67
N TRP A 44 -14.84 3.43 8.63
CA TRP A 44 -15.43 3.35 9.96
C TRP A 44 -14.37 3.26 11.05
N VAL A 45 -14.78 3.64 12.25
CA VAL A 45 -14.00 3.49 13.48
C VAL A 45 -14.79 2.61 14.42
N VAL A 46 -14.12 1.67 15.07
CA VAL A 46 -14.71 0.78 16.07
C VAL A 46 -13.85 0.78 17.32
N SER A 47 -14.47 1.00 18.48
CA SER A 47 -13.85 0.86 19.80
C SER A 47 -14.90 0.48 20.83
N LYS A 48 -14.52 -0.27 21.85
CA LYS A 48 -15.37 -0.53 23.02
C LYS A 48 -15.31 0.63 24.04
N ASN A 49 -14.37 1.56 23.90
CA ASN A 49 -14.23 2.75 24.74
C ASN A 49 -15.30 3.80 24.39
N LYS A 50 -16.32 3.90 25.22
CA LYS A 50 -17.47 4.79 25.01
C LYS A 50 -17.11 6.27 25.00
N GLU A 51 -16.13 6.70 25.81
CA GLU A 51 -15.70 8.10 25.87
C GLU A 51 -14.96 8.51 24.58
N VAL A 52 -14.11 7.63 24.08
CA VAL A 52 -13.44 7.81 22.79
C VAL A 52 -14.47 7.89 21.67
N MET A 53 -15.43 6.95 21.62
CA MET A 53 -16.47 6.93 20.58
C MET A 53 -17.38 8.17 20.66
N LYS A 54 -17.70 8.68 21.85
CA LYS A 54 -18.45 9.93 22.03
C LYS A 54 -17.70 11.14 21.46
N SER A 55 -16.39 11.19 21.66
CA SER A 55 -15.54 12.26 21.11
C SER A 55 -15.44 12.17 19.59
N ILE A 56 -15.22 10.97 19.04
CA ILE A 56 -15.18 10.71 17.60
C ILE A 56 -16.51 11.11 16.93
N LEU A 57 -17.65 10.80 17.57
CA LEU A 57 -18.97 11.18 17.05
C LEU A 57 -19.13 12.70 16.91
N LYS A 58 -18.64 13.49 17.86
CA LYS A 58 -18.67 14.96 17.77
C LYS A 58 -17.89 15.46 16.54
N PHE A 59 -16.69 14.92 16.30
CA PHE A 59 -15.91 15.26 15.11
C PHE A 59 -16.61 14.81 13.81
N ALA A 60 -17.21 13.62 13.81
CA ALA A 60 -17.96 13.13 12.67
C ALA A 60 -19.18 14.02 12.36
N GLN A 61 -19.90 14.51 13.37
CA GLN A 61 -21.00 15.45 13.21
C GLN A 61 -20.54 16.82 12.69
N ALA A 62 -19.40 17.32 13.16
CA ALA A 62 -18.83 18.57 12.66
C ALA A 62 -18.38 18.46 11.19
N ARG A 63 -17.85 17.29 10.79
CA ARG A 63 -17.44 17.01 9.41
C ARG A 63 -18.61 16.73 8.48
N LEU A 64 -19.77 16.36 8.98
CA LEU A 64 -20.93 15.83 8.29
C LEU A 64 -20.74 14.39 7.77
N SER A 65 -21.83 13.79 7.30
CA SER A 65 -21.84 12.40 6.81
C SER A 65 -21.11 12.23 5.48
N PRO A 66 -20.57 11.04 5.19
CA PRO A 66 -20.16 10.71 3.84
C PRO A 66 -21.31 10.80 2.83
N PRO A 67 -21.03 10.89 1.49
CA PRO A 67 -22.08 10.97 0.49
C PRO A 67 -23.04 9.79 0.54
N THR A 68 -24.34 10.02 0.47
CA THR A 68 -25.39 9.00 0.59
C THR A 68 -25.24 7.87 -0.42
N TYR A 69 -24.98 8.20 -1.70
CA TYR A 69 -24.77 7.19 -2.75
C TYR A 69 -23.57 6.28 -2.47
N SER A 70 -22.51 6.85 -1.90
CA SER A 70 -21.34 6.07 -1.50
C SER A 70 -21.66 5.13 -0.33
N GLN A 71 -22.52 5.54 0.60
CA GLN A 71 -22.98 4.68 1.70
C GLN A 71 -23.80 3.50 1.19
N ILE A 72 -24.75 3.75 0.29
CA ILE A 72 -25.57 2.69 -0.34
C ILE A 72 -24.68 1.72 -1.13
N GLY A 73 -23.74 2.24 -1.93
CA GLY A 73 -22.78 1.41 -2.66
C GLY A 73 -21.89 0.59 -1.73
N ALA A 74 -21.43 1.18 -0.62
CA ALA A 74 -20.63 0.47 0.38
C ALA A 74 -21.42 -0.62 1.10
N GLU A 75 -22.68 -0.40 1.41
CA GLU A 75 -23.57 -1.42 1.98
C GLU A 75 -23.68 -2.62 1.03
N LYS A 76 -23.93 -2.37 -0.25
CA LYS A 76 -24.03 -3.43 -1.27
C LYS A 76 -22.70 -4.15 -1.54
N ALA A 77 -21.57 -3.50 -1.33
CA ALA A 77 -20.27 -4.14 -1.46
C ALA A 77 -20.05 -5.29 -0.45
N PHE A 78 -20.77 -5.33 0.66
CA PHE A 78 -20.72 -6.44 1.61
C PHE A 78 -21.48 -7.70 1.13
N ASP A 79 -22.30 -7.57 0.09
CA ASP A 79 -23.04 -8.69 -0.50
C ASP A 79 -22.21 -9.47 -1.54
N VAL A 80 -20.97 -9.04 -1.86
CA VAL A 80 -20.11 -9.76 -2.82
C VAL A 80 -19.75 -11.16 -2.30
N PRO A 81 -19.73 -12.18 -3.19
CA PRO A 81 -19.39 -13.53 -2.79
C PRO A 81 -17.91 -13.67 -2.40
N GLU A 82 -17.58 -14.68 -1.62
CA GLU A 82 -16.21 -14.99 -1.18
C GLU A 82 -15.25 -15.15 -2.37
N THR A 83 -15.72 -15.70 -3.47
CA THR A 83 -14.95 -15.87 -4.72
C THR A 83 -14.37 -14.58 -5.26
N TYR A 84 -15.02 -13.43 -5.02
CA TYR A 84 -14.45 -12.11 -5.37
C TYR A 84 -13.09 -11.88 -4.70
N PHE A 85 -12.99 -12.19 -3.41
CA PHE A 85 -11.73 -12.00 -2.66
C PHE A 85 -10.67 -13.01 -3.07
N GLU A 86 -11.07 -14.26 -3.37
CA GLU A 86 -10.16 -15.29 -3.86
C GLU A 86 -9.54 -14.89 -5.21
N GLU A 87 -10.35 -14.40 -6.15
CA GLU A 87 -9.88 -13.91 -7.45
C GLU A 87 -8.95 -12.71 -7.32
N VAL A 88 -9.33 -11.72 -6.50
CA VAL A 88 -8.50 -10.55 -6.23
C VAL A 88 -7.16 -10.96 -5.61
N LEU A 89 -7.18 -11.84 -4.60
CA LEU A 89 -5.96 -12.31 -3.95
C LEU A 89 -5.05 -13.07 -4.92
N LYS A 90 -5.62 -13.91 -5.78
CA LYS A 90 -4.88 -14.65 -6.83
C LYS A 90 -4.17 -13.69 -7.78
N GLU A 91 -4.86 -12.66 -8.26
CA GLU A 91 -4.28 -11.67 -9.16
C GLU A 91 -3.16 -10.87 -8.47
N TYR A 92 -3.39 -10.39 -7.26
CA TYR A 92 -2.36 -9.64 -6.52
C TYR A 92 -1.17 -10.51 -6.11
N THR A 93 -1.37 -11.79 -5.85
CA THR A 93 -0.26 -12.75 -5.65
C THR A 93 0.63 -12.82 -6.89
N GLN A 94 0.05 -12.90 -8.09
CA GLN A 94 0.81 -12.93 -9.34
C GLN A 94 1.57 -11.61 -9.57
N ARG A 95 0.92 -10.46 -9.38
CA ARG A 95 1.55 -9.13 -9.50
C ARG A 95 2.72 -8.97 -8.53
N ARG A 96 2.52 -9.37 -7.27
CA ARG A 96 3.57 -9.39 -6.25
C ARG A 96 4.78 -10.21 -6.70
N ASN A 97 4.54 -11.45 -7.12
CA ASN A 97 5.60 -12.35 -7.52
C ASN A 97 6.39 -11.79 -8.71
N VAL A 98 5.69 -11.29 -9.73
CA VAL A 98 6.33 -10.65 -10.89
C VAL A 98 7.19 -9.45 -10.48
N LEU A 99 6.70 -8.58 -9.59
CA LEU A 99 7.49 -7.44 -9.11
C LEU A 99 8.74 -7.89 -8.34
N ILE A 100 8.56 -8.77 -7.35
CA ILE A 100 9.66 -9.18 -6.47
C ILE A 100 10.72 -9.94 -7.26
N ASP A 101 10.33 -10.88 -8.12
CA ASP A 101 11.25 -11.62 -8.97
C ASP A 101 12.04 -10.70 -9.93
N ALA A 102 11.38 -9.66 -10.46
CA ALA A 102 12.05 -8.69 -11.32
C ALA A 102 13.02 -7.80 -10.53
N LEU A 103 12.62 -7.28 -9.35
CA LEU A 103 13.47 -6.44 -8.50
C LEU A 103 14.71 -7.18 -7.98
N GLN A 104 14.58 -8.47 -7.62
CA GLN A 104 15.70 -9.29 -7.14
C GLN A 104 16.80 -9.51 -8.19
N ARG A 105 16.48 -9.31 -9.48
CA ARG A 105 17.44 -9.38 -10.59
C ARG A 105 18.15 -8.07 -10.88
N VAL A 106 17.75 -6.98 -10.19
CA VAL A 106 18.42 -5.68 -10.35
C VAL A 106 19.59 -5.59 -9.37
N GLU A 107 20.77 -5.37 -9.89
CA GLU A 107 22.01 -5.32 -9.10
C GLU A 107 21.94 -4.25 -8.01
N GLY A 108 22.23 -4.66 -6.78
CA GLY A 108 22.26 -3.79 -5.61
C GLY A 108 20.88 -3.48 -5.01
N VAL A 109 19.77 -3.90 -5.61
CA VAL A 109 18.43 -3.80 -5.03
C VAL A 109 18.21 -4.93 -4.02
N ARG A 110 17.70 -4.59 -2.84
CA ARG A 110 17.28 -5.55 -1.83
C ARG A 110 15.79 -5.40 -1.53
N VAL A 111 15.05 -6.49 -1.61
CA VAL A 111 13.61 -6.52 -1.35
C VAL A 111 13.22 -7.86 -0.72
N SER A 112 12.34 -7.81 0.27
CA SER A 112 11.76 -9.01 0.89
C SER A 112 10.40 -9.33 0.24
N MET A 113 10.03 -10.61 0.21
CA MET A 113 8.70 -11.04 -0.21
C MET A 113 7.65 -10.56 0.80
N PRO A 114 6.73 -9.65 0.45
CA PRO A 114 5.71 -9.18 1.38
C PRO A 114 4.65 -10.26 1.62
N LYS A 115 4.27 -10.43 2.88
CA LYS A 115 3.20 -11.36 3.28
C LYS A 115 1.83 -10.70 3.42
N GLY A 116 1.73 -9.43 3.13
CA GLY A 116 0.46 -8.68 3.19
C GLY A 116 0.52 -7.37 2.42
N ALA A 117 -0.63 -6.71 2.30
CA ALA A 117 -0.86 -5.50 1.50
C ALA A 117 -0.61 -5.71 0.00
N PHE A 118 -0.45 -4.63 -0.76
CA PHE A 118 -0.12 -4.66 -2.19
C PHE A 118 1.04 -3.71 -2.54
N TYR A 119 1.99 -3.60 -1.64
CA TYR A 119 3.25 -2.87 -1.83
C TYR A 119 4.38 -3.56 -1.07
N CYS A 120 5.60 -3.26 -1.51
CA CYS A 120 6.83 -3.66 -0.83
C CYS A 120 7.68 -2.44 -0.53
N ILE A 121 8.64 -2.60 0.38
CA ILE A 121 9.75 -1.69 0.58
C ILE A 121 10.96 -2.32 -0.10
N ALA A 122 11.60 -1.57 -0.99
CA ALA A 122 12.83 -1.95 -1.64
C ALA A 122 13.96 -0.99 -1.26
N GLU A 123 15.11 -1.52 -0.93
CA GLU A 123 16.35 -0.76 -0.74
C GLU A 123 17.04 -0.65 -2.09
N LEU A 124 17.38 0.56 -2.47
CA LEU A 124 18.04 0.87 -3.73
C LEU A 124 19.53 1.17 -3.51
N PRO A 125 20.41 0.90 -4.49
CA PRO A 125 21.84 1.22 -4.40
C PRO A 125 22.10 2.70 -4.68
N VAL A 126 21.49 3.59 -3.89
CA VAL A 126 21.60 5.05 -3.92
C VAL A 126 21.80 5.58 -2.50
N GLU A 127 22.37 6.76 -2.34
CA GLU A 127 22.57 7.37 -1.02
C GLU A 127 21.26 7.93 -0.47
N ASN A 128 20.46 8.57 -1.35
CA ASN A 128 19.20 9.21 -1.02
C ASN A 128 18.14 8.82 -2.06
N ALA A 129 17.11 8.10 -1.64
CA ALA A 129 16.04 7.68 -2.53
C ALA A 129 15.11 8.82 -2.95
N GLU A 130 14.98 9.89 -2.15
CA GLU A 130 14.18 11.05 -2.51
C GLU A 130 14.82 11.81 -3.69
N ASP A 131 16.12 12.08 -3.61
CA ASP A 131 16.87 12.74 -4.69
C ASP A 131 16.81 11.91 -5.99
N PHE A 132 16.95 10.59 -5.87
CA PHE A 132 16.80 9.68 -7.00
C PHE A 132 15.38 9.69 -7.60
N CYS A 133 14.35 9.72 -6.77
CA CYS A 133 12.96 9.80 -7.24
C CYS A 133 12.67 11.13 -7.95
N ILE A 134 13.20 12.25 -7.45
CA ILE A 134 13.09 13.57 -8.10
C ILE A 134 13.78 13.52 -9.46
N TRP A 135 15.00 13.02 -9.51
CA TRP A 135 15.76 12.88 -10.76
C TRP A 135 15.06 12.00 -11.80
N LEU A 136 14.46 10.88 -11.37
CA LEU A 136 13.67 10.00 -12.26
C LEU A 136 12.52 10.74 -12.96
N LEU A 137 11.86 11.66 -12.23
CA LEU A 137 10.73 12.40 -12.77
C LEU A 137 11.10 13.61 -13.60
N ASP A 138 12.22 14.26 -13.26
CA ASP A 138 12.67 15.53 -13.86
C ASP A 138 13.60 15.33 -15.06
N GLN A 139 14.50 14.35 -15.00
CA GLN A 139 15.62 14.23 -15.90
C GLN A 139 15.74 12.90 -16.64
N PHE A 140 14.93 11.88 -16.28
CA PHE A 140 15.10 10.55 -16.84
C PHE A 140 13.84 10.01 -17.50
N SER A 141 14.01 9.45 -18.70
CA SER A 141 12.97 8.68 -19.37
C SER A 141 13.57 7.63 -20.30
N VAL A 142 12.80 6.58 -20.55
CA VAL A 142 13.06 5.54 -21.56
C VAL A 142 11.81 5.43 -22.43
N ASP A 143 11.92 5.68 -23.73
CA ASP A 143 10.80 5.67 -24.66
C ASP A 143 9.63 6.59 -24.19
N ASN A 144 9.96 7.77 -23.69
CA ASN A 144 9.04 8.75 -23.09
C ASN A 144 8.27 8.22 -21.87
N GLN A 145 8.83 7.24 -21.15
CA GLN A 145 8.27 6.66 -19.94
C GLN A 145 9.25 6.79 -18.78
N THR A 146 8.75 7.09 -17.60
CA THR A 146 9.50 7.00 -16.34
C THR A 146 8.67 6.29 -15.29
N VAL A 147 9.26 6.06 -14.10
CA VAL A 147 8.59 5.45 -12.96
C VAL A 147 8.49 6.43 -11.81
N MET A 148 7.33 6.42 -11.14
CA MET A 148 7.09 7.19 -9.93
C MET A 148 7.11 6.25 -8.73
N LEU A 149 8.03 6.50 -7.80
CA LEU A 149 8.22 5.74 -6.57
C LEU A 149 7.91 6.63 -5.37
N ALA A 150 7.63 6.05 -4.22
CA ALA A 150 7.46 6.79 -2.97
C ALA A 150 8.69 6.61 -2.09
N PRO A 151 9.50 7.66 -1.83
CA PRO A 151 10.61 7.60 -0.88
C PRO A 151 10.10 7.12 0.49
N ALA A 152 10.86 6.26 1.17
CA ALA A 152 10.38 5.59 2.36
C ALA A 152 10.86 6.23 3.68
N GLU A 153 11.80 7.13 3.68
CA GLU A 153 12.34 7.77 4.89
C GLU A 153 11.22 8.36 5.77
N GLY A 154 10.26 9.06 5.16
CA GLY A 154 9.12 9.66 5.87
C GLY A 154 8.13 8.67 6.50
N PHE A 155 8.27 7.36 6.29
CA PHE A 155 7.45 6.33 6.95
C PHE A 155 8.05 5.86 8.27
N TYR A 156 9.28 6.21 8.58
CA TYR A 156 9.99 5.83 9.79
C TYR A 156 9.99 6.95 10.82
N ALA A 157 9.79 6.60 12.08
CA ALA A 157 9.90 7.54 13.19
C ALA A 157 11.38 7.82 13.56
N THR A 158 12.29 6.89 13.25
CA THR A 158 13.72 7.03 13.52
C THR A 158 14.39 7.84 12.41
N PRO A 159 15.01 8.98 12.71
CA PRO A 159 15.70 9.80 11.70
C PRO A 159 16.78 9.02 10.94
N GLY A 160 16.84 9.22 9.62
CA GLY A 160 17.80 8.59 8.72
C GLY A 160 17.51 7.13 8.35
N LEU A 161 16.51 6.49 8.99
CA LEU A 161 16.09 5.15 8.59
C LEU A 161 15.27 5.21 7.30
N GLY A 162 15.56 4.30 6.36
CA GLY A 162 14.84 4.25 5.09
C GLY A 162 15.29 5.26 4.04
N ARG A 163 16.41 5.98 4.26
CA ARG A 163 16.92 7.03 3.37
C ARG A 163 17.19 6.54 1.94
N ASN A 164 17.62 5.30 1.78
CA ASN A 164 17.87 4.66 0.49
C ASN A 164 16.74 3.70 0.08
N GLN A 165 15.57 3.81 0.70
CA GLN A 165 14.44 2.91 0.47
C GLN A 165 13.29 3.60 -0.25
N VAL A 166 12.54 2.81 -1.02
CA VAL A 166 11.31 3.24 -1.69
C VAL A 166 10.19 2.25 -1.42
N ARG A 167 8.96 2.76 -1.36
CA ARG A 167 7.76 1.93 -1.39
C ARG A 167 7.28 1.80 -2.84
N ILE A 168 7.06 0.57 -3.27
CA ILE A 168 6.56 0.22 -4.61
C ILE A 168 5.24 -0.51 -4.47
N ALA A 169 4.18 0.01 -5.11
CA ALA A 169 2.87 -0.65 -5.14
C ALA A 169 2.73 -1.48 -6.42
N TYR A 170 2.25 -2.74 -6.29
CA TYR A 170 2.04 -3.63 -7.43
C TYR A 170 0.57 -3.65 -7.88
N VAL A 171 0.06 -2.44 -8.19
CA VAL A 171 -1.34 -2.22 -8.59
C VAL A 171 -1.57 -2.25 -10.10
N LEU A 172 -0.50 -2.25 -10.89
CA LEU A 172 -0.56 -2.31 -12.34
C LEU A 172 -0.66 -3.76 -12.84
N GLU A 173 -0.97 -3.92 -14.12
CA GLU A 173 -0.90 -5.18 -14.85
C GLU A 173 0.55 -5.72 -14.89
N LYS A 174 0.72 -7.04 -14.97
CA LYS A 174 2.02 -7.71 -14.87
C LYS A 174 3.05 -7.21 -15.88
N GLU A 175 2.63 -6.98 -17.10
CA GLU A 175 3.47 -6.47 -18.18
C GLU A 175 3.96 -5.04 -17.88
N LYS A 176 3.09 -4.21 -17.34
CA LYS A 176 3.45 -2.84 -16.92
C LYS A 176 4.38 -2.85 -15.70
N ILE A 177 4.21 -3.80 -14.78
CA ILE A 177 5.13 -3.99 -13.65
C ILE A 177 6.52 -4.38 -14.14
N GLN A 178 6.62 -5.34 -15.07
CA GLN A 178 7.89 -5.73 -15.67
C GLN A 178 8.58 -4.56 -16.36
N ARG A 179 7.83 -3.81 -17.18
CA ARG A 179 8.33 -2.61 -17.86
C ARG A 179 8.80 -1.54 -16.88
N ALA A 180 8.07 -1.32 -15.78
CA ALA A 180 8.46 -0.36 -14.76
C ALA A 180 9.80 -0.75 -14.09
N VAL A 181 10.03 -2.04 -13.82
CA VAL A 181 11.30 -2.50 -13.25
C VAL A 181 12.45 -2.38 -14.27
N GLU A 182 12.22 -2.61 -15.57
CA GLU A 182 13.22 -2.36 -16.61
C GLU A 182 13.64 -0.89 -16.67
N ILE A 183 12.67 0.03 -16.59
CA ILE A 183 12.93 1.47 -16.57
C ILE A 183 13.69 1.84 -15.29
N LEU A 184 13.28 1.34 -14.14
CA LEU A 184 13.98 1.54 -12.87
C LEU A 184 15.43 1.08 -12.91
N LYS A 185 15.68 -0.12 -13.46
CA LYS A 185 17.04 -0.66 -13.65
C LYS A 185 17.90 0.28 -14.47
N LYS A 186 17.41 0.73 -15.63
CA LYS A 186 18.13 1.70 -16.48
C LYS A 186 18.37 3.02 -15.76
N GLY A 187 17.39 3.49 -14.99
CA GLY A 187 17.52 4.69 -14.16
C GLY A 187 18.66 4.55 -13.13
N LEU A 188 18.73 3.44 -12.42
CA LEU A 188 19.81 3.17 -11.46
C LEU A 188 21.19 3.09 -12.13
N GLU A 189 21.29 2.48 -13.32
CA GLU A 189 22.52 2.42 -14.10
C GLU A 189 23.00 3.80 -14.60
N CYS A 190 22.06 4.69 -14.96
CA CYS A 190 22.37 6.07 -15.38
C CYS A 190 22.73 6.96 -14.20
N TYR A 191 22.02 6.87 -13.09
CA TYR A 191 22.22 7.70 -11.90
C TYR A 191 23.59 7.47 -11.24
N LYS A 192 24.07 6.22 -11.23
CA LYS A 192 25.43 5.88 -10.71
C LYS A 192 26.58 6.49 -11.50
N LYS A 193 26.34 6.99 -12.70
CA LYS A 193 27.36 7.57 -13.58
C LYS A 193 27.49 9.09 -13.47
N GLN A 194 26.61 9.69 -12.67
CA GLN A 194 26.66 11.14 -12.37
C GLN A 194 27.51 11.41 -11.12
#